data_ac1799be07bece8b6350960bad6f0984
#
_entry.id   ac1799be07bece8b6350960bad6f0984
#
_cell.length_a   1.000
_cell.length_b   1.000
_cell.length_c   1.000
_cell.angle_alpha   90.00
_cell.angle_beta   90.00
_cell.angle_gamma   90.00
#
_symmetry.space_group_name_H-M   'P 1'
#
loop_
_entity.id
_entity.type
_entity.pdbx_description
1 polymer ?
#
loop_
_entity_poly.entity_id
_entity_poly.type
_entity_poly.pdbx_seq_one_letter_code
_entity_poly.pdbx_strand_id
1 'polypeptide(L)'
;MNKPKEKEFNIRTEAGKMAFIESVLFVSKDPVEPERLMHYLKIKDVADFERLIVKMDNDYEQRGCGIMVQRAGGGLQLTTRPGMHEFLKEFFTIKSSSRLSVASLETLAIVAYRQPVTIAEISDLRGVNSVGPVKNLLQKKLIRITGRKRVPGLPALYSTSREFLLYFGLGDLSELPSLEELTEMFEEKEQPSLFQ
;
A
#
# COMPACT_ATOMS: atom_id res chain seq x y z
N MET A 1 -13.60 5.00 -45.95
CA MET A 1 -12.89 5.19 -44.64
C MET A 1 -12.28 3.86 -44.27
N ASN A 2 -10.95 3.74 -44.39
CA ASN A 2 -10.23 2.53 -44.02
C ASN A 2 -10.21 2.44 -42.48
N LYS A 3 -10.92 1.46 -41.89
CA LYS A 3 -10.76 1.17 -40.44
C LYS A 3 -9.28 0.84 -40.18
N PRO A 4 -8.62 1.49 -39.21
CA PRO A 4 -7.27 1.09 -38.87
C PRO A 4 -7.32 -0.40 -38.49
N LYS A 5 -6.40 -1.20 -39.05
CA LYS A 5 -6.23 -2.61 -38.65
C LYS A 5 -5.96 -2.63 -37.15
N GLU A 6 -6.87 -3.17 -36.34
CA GLU A 6 -6.63 -3.43 -34.95
C GLU A 6 -5.35 -4.26 -34.81
N LYS A 7 -4.40 -3.76 -34.04
CA LYS A 7 -3.16 -4.47 -33.76
C LYS A 7 -3.54 -5.75 -32.98
N GLU A 8 -3.35 -6.90 -33.61
CA GLU A 8 -3.64 -8.18 -32.97
C GLU A 8 -2.64 -8.40 -31.81
N PHE A 9 -3.13 -8.39 -30.56
CA PHE A 9 -2.29 -8.58 -29.38
C PHE A 9 -1.99 -10.06 -29.20
N ASN A 10 -0.71 -10.42 -29.26
CA ASN A 10 -0.26 -11.79 -29.02
C ASN A 10 0.27 -11.91 -27.58
N ILE A 11 -0.56 -12.41 -26.66
CA ILE A 11 -0.22 -12.61 -25.24
C ILE A 11 0.89 -13.66 -25.01
N ARG A 12 1.37 -14.34 -26.04
CA ARG A 12 2.51 -15.27 -25.93
C ARG A 12 3.85 -14.54 -26.01
N THR A 13 3.89 -13.34 -26.57
CA THR A 13 5.08 -12.48 -26.58
C THR A 13 5.22 -11.72 -25.29
N GLU A 14 6.43 -11.31 -24.95
CA GLU A 14 6.70 -10.48 -23.76
C GLU A 14 5.90 -9.17 -23.80
N ALA A 15 5.93 -8.46 -24.93
CA ALA A 15 5.15 -7.23 -25.12
C ALA A 15 3.63 -7.47 -24.97
N GLY A 16 3.13 -8.59 -25.48
CA GLY A 16 1.72 -8.94 -25.31
C GLY A 16 1.33 -9.31 -23.88
N LYS A 17 2.25 -9.95 -23.13
CA LYS A 17 2.05 -10.20 -21.68
C LYS A 17 1.99 -8.89 -20.91
N MET A 18 2.92 -7.95 -21.17
CA MET A 18 2.93 -6.63 -20.54
C MET A 18 1.65 -5.87 -20.84
N ALA A 19 1.20 -5.81 -22.11
CA ALA A 19 -0.05 -5.16 -22.51
C ALA A 19 -1.29 -5.80 -21.83
N PHE A 20 -1.28 -7.12 -21.65
CA PHE A 20 -2.35 -7.81 -20.92
C PHE A 20 -2.35 -7.44 -19.44
N ILE A 21 -1.19 -7.48 -18.76
CA ILE A 21 -1.05 -7.08 -17.36
C ILE A 21 -1.53 -5.64 -17.18
N GLU A 22 -1.04 -4.71 -18.00
CA GLU A 22 -1.46 -3.30 -17.99
C GLU A 22 -2.98 -3.18 -18.08
N SER A 23 -3.60 -3.87 -19.03
CA SER A 23 -5.06 -3.84 -19.22
C SER A 23 -5.81 -4.37 -18.02
N VAL A 24 -5.34 -5.48 -17.41
CA VAL A 24 -5.96 -6.06 -16.22
C VAL A 24 -5.84 -5.11 -15.04
N LEU A 25 -4.65 -4.55 -14.79
CA LEU A 25 -4.43 -3.61 -13.69
C LEU A 25 -5.24 -2.31 -13.88
N PHE A 26 -5.38 -1.85 -15.13
CA PHE A 26 -6.16 -0.65 -15.45
C PHE A 26 -7.66 -0.80 -15.14
N VAL A 27 -8.25 -1.95 -15.43
CA VAL A 27 -9.69 -2.18 -15.22
C VAL A 27 -10.02 -2.67 -13.81
N SER A 28 -9.01 -3.10 -13.04
CA SER A 28 -9.19 -3.63 -11.69
C SER A 28 -9.34 -2.50 -10.67
N LYS A 29 -10.32 -2.62 -9.77
CA LYS A 29 -10.51 -1.69 -8.65
C LYS A 29 -9.60 -2.00 -7.47
N ASP A 30 -9.30 -3.28 -7.29
CA ASP A 30 -8.47 -3.79 -6.20
C ASP A 30 -7.17 -4.34 -6.78
N PRO A 31 -6.07 -4.35 -5.98
CA PRO A 31 -4.82 -4.96 -6.40
C PRO A 31 -5.00 -6.42 -6.84
N VAL A 32 -4.38 -6.77 -7.94
CA VAL A 32 -4.47 -8.10 -8.57
C VAL A 32 -3.35 -8.99 -8.06
N GLU A 33 -3.70 -10.17 -7.58
CA GLU A 33 -2.74 -11.16 -7.08
C GLU A 33 -1.79 -11.62 -8.19
N PRO A 34 -0.45 -11.58 -7.98
CA PRO A 34 0.55 -12.04 -8.94
C PRO A 34 0.29 -13.45 -9.45
N GLU A 35 -0.10 -14.37 -8.57
CA GLU A 35 -0.36 -15.77 -8.88
C GLU A 35 -1.46 -15.92 -9.92
N ARG A 36 -2.50 -15.08 -9.86
CA ARG A 36 -3.60 -15.07 -10.82
C ARG A 36 -3.13 -14.66 -12.22
N LEU A 37 -2.26 -13.64 -12.31
CA LEU A 37 -1.66 -13.20 -13.56
C LEU A 37 -0.71 -14.25 -14.13
N MET A 38 0.18 -14.79 -13.29
CA MET A 38 1.11 -15.85 -13.66
C MET A 38 0.39 -17.10 -14.19
N HIS A 39 -0.67 -17.53 -13.50
CA HIS A 39 -1.46 -18.68 -13.91
C HIS A 39 -2.08 -18.46 -15.29
N TYR A 40 -2.72 -17.29 -15.53
CA TYR A 40 -3.34 -16.98 -16.82
C TYR A 40 -2.32 -16.89 -17.96
N LEU A 41 -1.19 -16.23 -17.71
CA LEU A 41 -0.11 -16.04 -18.69
C LEU A 41 0.80 -17.27 -18.83
N LYS A 42 0.54 -18.36 -18.08
CA LYS A 42 1.34 -19.58 -18.04
C LYS A 42 2.81 -19.32 -17.70
N ILE A 43 3.09 -18.34 -16.85
CA ILE A 43 4.41 -18.06 -16.30
C ILE A 43 4.58 -18.93 -15.06
N LYS A 44 5.59 -19.80 -15.05
CA LYS A 44 5.82 -20.74 -13.95
C LYS A 44 6.84 -20.20 -12.93
N ASP A 45 7.79 -19.45 -13.40
CA ASP A 45 8.88 -18.90 -12.59
C ASP A 45 8.50 -17.51 -12.08
N VAL A 46 8.57 -17.34 -10.77
CA VAL A 46 8.32 -16.05 -10.09
C VAL A 46 9.35 -15.00 -10.55
N ALA A 47 10.62 -15.39 -10.70
CA ALA A 47 11.66 -14.47 -11.14
C ALA A 47 11.42 -13.94 -12.57
N ASP A 48 10.86 -14.78 -13.47
CA ASP A 48 10.47 -14.35 -14.82
C ASP A 48 9.32 -13.33 -14.76
N PHE A 49 8.35 -13.57 -13.87
CA PHE A 49 7.25 -12.64 -13.67
C PHE A 49 7.74 -11.29 -13.11
N GLU A 50 8.60 -11.33 -12.09
CA GLU A 50 9.18 -10.15 -11.48
C GLU A 50 9.96 -9.31 -12.50
N ARG A 51 10.79 -9.95 -13.33
CA ARG A 51 11.50 -9.25 -14.42
C ARG A 51 10.56 -8.55 -15.39
N LEU A 52 9.42 -9.18 -15.67
CA LEU A 52 8.40 -8.59 -16.55
C LEU A 52 7.76 -7.34 -15.93
N ILE A 53 7.45 -7.39 -14.63
CA ILE A 53 6.88 -6.24 -13.89
C ILE A 53 7.88 -5.08 -13.82
N VAL A 54 9.14 -5.37 -13.45
CA VAL A 54 10.20 -4.35 -13.41
C VAL A 54 10.41 -3.72 -14.78
N LYS A 55 10.42 -4.53 -15.84
CA LYS A 55 10.55 -4.01 -17.20
C LYS A 55 9.39 -3.10 -17.58
N MET A 56 8.17 -3.48 -17.21
CA MET A 56 6.97 -2.69 -17.49
C MET A 56 7.03 -1.33 -16.80
N ASP A 57 7.47 -1.28 -15.54
CA ASP A 57 7.61 -0.02 -14.80
C ASP A 57 8.74 0.86 -15.35
N ASN A 58 9.87 0.26 -15.73
CA ASN A 58 10.97 0.96 -16.41
C ASN A 58 10.53 1.56 -17.75
N ASP A 59 9.72 0.84 -18.54
CA ASP A 59 9.17 1.34 -19.80
C ASP A 59 8.26 2.56 -19.58
N TYR A 60 7.47 2.57 -18.49
CA TYR A 60 6.68 3.74 -18.12
C TYR A 60 7.56 4.92 -17.72
N GLU A 61 8.63 4.68 -16.97
CA GLU A 61 9.56 5.71 -16.54
C GLU A 61 10.30 6.33 -17.72
N GLN A 62 10.86 5.52 -18.61
CA GLN A 62 11.58 5.99 -19.81
C GLN A 62 10.69 6.81 -20.74
N ARG A 63 9.40 6.51 -20.81
CA ARG A 63 8.43 7.29 -21.59
C ARG A 63 7.92 8.51 -20.85
N GLY A 64 8.33 8.78 -19.62
CA GLY A 64 7.86 9.90 -18.82
C GLY A 64 6.38 9.75 -18.40
N CYS A 65 5.86 8.52 -18.28
CA CYS A 65 4.47 8.30 -17.88
C CYS A 65 4.24 8.71 -16.42
N GLY A 66 3.10 9.37 -16.16
CA GLY A 66 2.68 9.76 -14.82
C GLY A 66 2.14 8.61 -13.95
N ILE A 67 2.21 7.37 -14.44
CA ILE A 67 1.75 6.16 -13.74
C ILE A 67 2.91 5.20 -13.49
N MET A 68 2.72 4.30 -12.53
CA MET A 68 3.67 3.24 -12.18
C MET A 68 2.93 1.99 -11.70
N VAL A 69 3.64 0.84 -11.73
CA VAL A 69 3.15 -0.38 -11.09
C VAL A 69 3.57 -0.38 -9.64
N GLN A 70 2.62 -0.54 -8.73
CA GLN A 70 2.86 -0.59 -7.30
C GLN A 70 2.38 -1.91 -6.71
N ARG A 71 3.14 -2.44 -5.74
CA ARG A 71 2.67 -3.51 -4.86
C ARG A 71 1.89 -2.91 -3.71
N ALA A 72 0.71 -3.43 -3.44
CA ALA A 72 -0.09 -3.02 -2.30
C ALA A 72 -1.04 -4.14 -1.87
N GLY A 73 -1.12 -4.40 -0.59
CA GLY A 73 -2.05 -5.39 -0.02
C GLY A 73 -1.90 -6.80 -0.58
N GLY A 74 -0.67 -7.23 -0.88
CA GLY A 74 -0.37 -8.54 -1.46
C GLY A 74 -0.67 -8.67 -2.97
N GLY A 75 -0.96 -7.57 -3.67
CA GLY A 75 -1.24 -7.57 -5.10
C GLY A 75 -0.49 -6.47 -5.86
N LEU A 76 -0.75 -6.39 -7.16
CA LEU A 76 -0.25 -5.36 -8.07
C LEU A 76 -1.38 -4.42 -8.47
N GLN A 77 -1.10 -3.13 -8.56
CA GLN A 77 -2.00 -2.09 -9.07
C GLN A 77 -1.25 -1.05 -9.88
N LEU A 78 -1.97 -0.34 -10.77
CA LEU A 78 -1.47 0.90 -11.34
C LEU A 78 -1.79 2.05 -10.40
N THR A 79 -0.81 2.91 -10.17
CA THR A 79 -0.96 4.14 -9.39
C THR A 79 -0.26 5.30 -10.08
N THR A 80 -0.51 6.51 -9.62
CA THR A 80 0.20 7.69 -10.12
C THR A 80 1.57 7.81 -9.45
N ARG A 81 2.58 8.27 -10.19
CA ARG A 81 3.90 8.54 -9.63
C ARG A 81 3.83 9.64 -8.56
N PRO A 82 4.64 9.55 -7.48
CA PRO A 82 4.64 10.53 -6.39
C PRO A 82 4.79 11.97 -6.87
N GLY A 83 5.58 12.21 -7.92
CA GLY A 83 5.76 13.54 -8.51
C GLY A 83 4.49 14.17 -9.11
N MET A 84 3.43 13.38 -9.33
CA MET A 84 2.14 13.89 -9.81
C MET A 84 1.22 14.36 -8.67
N HIS A 85 1.58 14.11 -7.40
CA HIS A 85 0.68 14.29 -6.25
C HIS A 85 0.12 15.71 -6.14
N GLU A 86 0.97 16.73 -6.17
CA GLU A 86 0.52 18.12 -5.97
C GLU A 86 -0.35 18.59 -7.14
N PHE A 87 -0.01 18.24 -8.38
CA PHE A 87 -0.81 18.57 -9.57
C PHE A 87 -2.20 17.93 -9.52
N LEU A 88 -2.27 16.66 -9.15
CA LEU A 88 -3.55 15.94 -9.04
C LEU A 88 -4.39 16.48 -7.88
N LYS A 89 -3.76 16.80 -6.75
CA LYS A 89 -4.42 17.39 -5.59
C LYS A 89 -5.03 18.75 -5.94
N GLU A 90 -4.33 19.59 -6.68
CA GLU A 90 -4.84 20.87 -7.17
C GLU A 90 -5.99 20.66 -8.15
N PHE A 91 -5.80 19.81 -9.17
CA PHE A 91 -6.79 19.52 -10.21
C PHE A 91 -8.12 19.01 -9.65
N PHE A 92 -8.07 18.05 -8.75
CA PHE A 92 -9.27 17.46 -8.15
C PHE A 92 -9.86 18.27 -7.01
N THR A 93 -9.25 19.39 -6.60
CA THR A 93 -9.70 20.21 -5.46
C THR A 93 -9.99 19.33 -4.22
N ILE A 94 -9.12 18.35 -3.95
CA ILE A 94 -9.34 17.37 -2.88
C ILE A 94 -9.29 18.08 -1.54
N LYS A 95 -10.45 18.39 -0.98
CA LYS A 95 -10.56 18.79 0.43
C LYS A 95 -10.10 17.61 1.26
N SER A 96 -9.05 17.82 2.07
CA SER A 96 -8.42 16.77 2.89
C SER A 96 -9.34 16.32 4.04
N SER A 97 -10.52 15.77 3.70
CA SER A 97 -11.53 15.34 4.67
C SER A 97 -11.27 13.97 5.30
N SER A 98 -10.21 13.29 4.89
CA SER A 98 -9.94 11.92 5.34
C SER A 98 -8.65 11.73 6.16
N ARG A 99 -7.97 12.82 6.54
CA ARG A 99 -6.75 12.70 7.35
C ARG A 99 -7.06 12.06 8.69
N LEU A 100 -6.22 11.11 9.09
CA LEU A 100 -6.24 10.57 10.44
C LEU A 100 -5.81 11.66 11.42
N SER A 101 -6.47 11.76 12.58
CA SER A 101 -5.99 12.61 13.67
C SER A 101 -4.67 12.07 14.21
N VAL A 102 -3.88 12.93 14.86
CA VAL A 102 -2.62 12.51 15.53
C VAL A 102 -2.87 11.32 16.46
N ALA A 103 -3.93 11.39 17.29
CA ALA A 103 -4.30 10.29 18.17
C ALA A 103 -4.62 8.97 17.43
N SER A 104 -5.23 9.05 16.23
CA SER A 104 -5.47 7.87 15.42
C SER A 104 -4.19 7.34 14.78
N LEU A 105 -3.28 8.22 14.35
CA LEU A 105 -1.98 7.82 13.79
C LEU A 105 -1.10 7.13 14.84
N GLU A 106 -0.99 7.69 16.04
CA GLU A 106 -0.26 7.06 17.17
C GLU A 106 -0.83 5.68 17.49
N THR A 107 -2.16 5.58 17.61
CA THR A 107 -2.84 4.30 17.87
C THR A 107 -2.57 3.29 16.76
N LEU A 108 -2.63 3.73 15.50
CA LEU A 108 -2.40 2.87 14.35
C LEU A 108 -0.95 2.39 14.30
N ALA A 109 0.03 3.24 14.62
CA ALA A 109 1.44 2.86 14.72
C ALA A 109 1.64 1.78 15.80
N ILE A 110 1.06 1.96 17.00
CA ILE A 110 1.14 0.94 18.04
C ILE A 110 0.56 -0.38 17.56
N VAL A 111 -0.62 -0.36 16.91
CA VAL A 111 -1.19 -1.60 16.36
C VAL A 111 -0.26 -2.21 15.32
N ALA A 112 0.29 -1.43 14.40
CA ALA A 112 1.14 -1.94 13.33
C ALA A 112 2.40 -2.65 13.85
N TYR A 113 3.04 -2.10 14.89
CA TYR A 113 4.30 -2.63 15.44
C TYR A 113 4.14 -3.63 16.60
N ARG A 114 2.98 -3.65 17.28
CA ARG A 114 2.75 -4.48 18.47
C ARG A 114 1.66 -5.54 18.32
N GLN A 115 1.06 -5.64 17.14
CA GLN A 115 -0.02 -6.60 16.88
C GLN A 115 0.38 -8.06 17.14
N PRO A 116 -0.54 -8.89 17.66
CA PRO A 116 -1.90 -8.52 18.07
C PRO A 116 -1.94 -7.87 19.46
N VAL A 117 -2.68 -6.76 19.63
CA VAL A 117 -2.67 -5.91 20.83
C VAL A 117 -4.09 -5.57 21.29
N THR A 118 -4.30 -5.40 22.61
CA THR A 118 -5.59 -4.99 23.21
C THR A 118 -5.70 -3.47 23.36
N ILE A 119 -6.94 -2.96 23.56
CA ILE A 119 -7.15 -1.52 23.84
C ILE A 119 -6.44 -1.08 25.13
N ALA A 120 -6.41 -1.93 26.16
CA ALA A 120 -5.71 -1.62 27.42
C ALA A 120 -4.22 -1.40 27.16
N GLU A 121 -3.55 -2.34 26.49
CA GLU A 121 -2.14 -2.22 26.13
C GLU A 121 -1.84 -1.01 25.26
N ILE A 122 -2.73 -0.68 24.30
CA ILE A 122 -2.59 0.54 23.49
C ILE A 122 -2.70 1.78 24.38
N SER A 123 -3.67 1.81 25.30
CA SER A 123 -3.89 2.94 26.20
C SER A 123 -2.72 3.13 27.15
N ASP A 124 -2.15 2.03 27.67
CA ASP A 124 -0.97 2.05 28.53
C ASP A 124 0.25 2.64 27.81
N LEU A 125 0.48 2.22 26.57
CA LEU A 125 1.59 2.76 25.75
C LEU A 125 1.42 4.24 25.40
N ARG A 126 0.17 4.68 25.19
CA ARG A 126 -0.12 6.09 24.86
C ARG A 126 -0.23 6.99 26.10
N GLY A 127 -0.39 6.41 27.29
CA GLY A 127 -0.68 7.14 28.52
C GLY A 127 -2.08 7.77 28.57
N VAL A 128 -2.96 7.50 27.58
CA VAL A 128 -4.32 8.04 27.48
C VAL A 128 -5.29 7.03 26.87
N ASN A 129 -6.59 7.22 27.16
CA ASN A 129 -7.65 6.34 26.67
C ASN A 129 -7.67 6.28 25.13
N SER A 130 -7.62 5.07 24.57
CA SER A 130 -7.53 4.82 23.14
C SER A 130 -8.79 4.22 22.51
N VAL A 131 -9.91 4.11 23.25
CA VAL A 131 -11.19 3.57 22.75
C VAL A 131 -11.69 4.34 21.53
N GLY A 132 -11.67 5.68 21.58
CA GLY A 132 -12.12 6.55 20.48
C GLY A 132 -11.30 6.35 19.19
N PRO A 133 -9.97 6.51 19.25
CA PRO A 133 -9.09 6.21 18.12
C PRO A 133 -9.25 4.81 17.54
N VAL A 134 -9.31 3.76 18.38
CA VAL A 134 -9.51 2.38 17.94
C VAL A 134 -10.85 2.22 17.20
N LYS A 135 -11.95 2.80 17.72
CA LYS A 135 -13.25 2.79 17.04
C LYS A 135 -13.18 3.46 15.67
N ASN A 136 -12.50 4.59 15.56
CA ASN A 136 -12.31 5.32 14.29
C ASN A 136 -11.54 4.45 13.28
N LEU A 137 -10.43 3.82 13.72
CA LEU A 137 -9.62 2.96 12.87
C LEU A 137 -10.38 1.72 12.39
N LEU A 138 -11.22 1.12 13.23
CA LEU A 138 -12.13 0.03 12.84
C LEU A 138 -13.15 0.49 11.80
N GLN A 139 -13.76 1.68 11.97
CA GLN A 139 -14.71 2.24 11.01
C GLN A 139 -14.05 2.51 9.65
N LYS A 140 -12.79 2.96 9.66
CA LYS A 140 -11.97 3.13 8.45
C LYS A 140 -11.39 1.82 7.92
N LYS A 141 -11.66 0.70 8.57
CA LYS A 141 -11.16 -0.64 8.24
C LYS A 141 -9.63 -0.76 8.25
N LEU A 142 -8.90 0.18 8.83
CA LEU A 142 -7.43 0.13 8.90
C LEU A 142 -6.92 -0.90 9.89
N ILE A 143 -7.73 -1.25 10.88
CA ILE A 143 -7.48 -2.35 11.82
C ILE A 143 -8.68 -3.30 11.87
N ARG A 144 -8.45 -4.50 12.35
CA ARG A 144 -9.46 -5.55 12.50
C ARG A 144 -9.28 -6.30 13.82
N ILE A 145 -10.34 -6.94 14.29
CA ILE A 145 -10.29 -7.86 15.42
C ILE A 145 -9.83 -9.22 14.90
N THR A 146 -8.75 -9.76 15.50
CA THR A 146 -8.16 -11.06 15.13
C THR A 146 -8.42 -12.15 16.15
N GLY A 147 -8.96 -11.81 17.33
CA GLY A 147 -9.24 -12.75 18.38
C GLY A 147 -9.55 -12.09 19.71
N ARG A 148 -9.39 -12.86 20.77
CA ARG A 148 -9.51 -12.40 22.18
C ARG A 148 -8.31 -12.91 22.98
N LYS A 149 -7.78 -12.07 23.86
CA LYS A 149 -6.69 -12.45 24.77
C LYS A 149 -7.23 -13.37 25.86
N ARG A 150 -6.53 -14.46 26.16
CA ARG A 150 -6.92 -15.45 27.17
C ARG A 150 -6.57 -14.99 28.58
N VAL A 151 -7.19 -13.90 29.03
CA VAL A 151 -7.09 -13.32 30.36
C VAL A 151 -8.49 -12.96 30.87
N PRO A 152 -8.71 -12.72 32.18
CA PRO A 152 -10.00 -12.27 32.69
C PRO A 152 -10.54 -11.09 31.88
N GLY A 153 -11.84 -11.14 31.54
CA GLY A 153 -12.48 -10.15 30.69
C GLY A 153 -12.37 -10.42 29.16
N LEU A 154 -11.55 -11.38 28.73
CA LEU A 154 -11.38 -11.79 27.31
C LEU A 154 -11.33 -10.61 26.32
N PRO A 155 -10.45 -9.60 26.55
CA PRO A 155 -10.42 -8.40 25.71
C PRO A 155 -10.08 -8.75 24.26
N ALA A 156 -10.67 -7.99 23.33
CA ALA A 156 -10.42 -8.14 21.90
C ALA A 156 -8.96 -7.81 21.55
N LEU A 157 -8.40 -8.57 20.61
CA LEU A 157 -7.08 -8.37 20.02
C LEU A 157 -7.22 -7.71 18.66
N TYR A 158 -6.46 -6.68 18.42
CA TYR A 158 -6.46 -5.86 17.21
C TYR A 158 -5.18 -6.06 16.42
N SER A 159 -5.32 -6.10 15.11
CA SER A 159 -4.21 -6.11 14.15
C SER A 159 -4.57 -5.24 12.96
N THR A 160 -3.58 -4.88 12.16
CA THR A 160 -3.78 -4.21 10.88
C THR A 160 -4.61 -5.06 9.92
N SER A 161 -5.23 -4.43 8.96
CA SER A 161 -6.03 -5.06 7.91
C SER A 161 -5.29 -5.01 6.56
N ARG A 162 -5.89 -5.56 5.51
CA ARG A 162 -5.42 -5.37 4.14
C ARG A 162 -5.56 -3.90 3.71
N GLU A 163 -6.62 -3.23 4.14
CA GLU A 163 -6.86 -1.81 3.85
C GLU A 163 -5.78 -0.91 4.45
N PHE A 164 -5.13 -1.32 5.56
CA PHE A 164 -3.94 -0.64 6.07
C PHE A 164 -2.80 -0.66 5.05
N LEU A 165 -2.49 -1.83 4.50
CA LEU A 165 -1.44 -1.96 3.49
C LEU A 165 -1.74 -1.12 2.24
N LEU A 166 -2.99 -1.14 1.78
CA LEU A 166 -3.44 -0.33 0.65
C LEU A 166 -3.33 1.17 0.93
N TYR A 167 -3.70 1.59 2.14
CA TYR A 167 -3.68 3.00 2.53
C TYR A 167 -2.27 3.58 2.57
N PHE A 168 -1.28 2.77 2.98
CA PHE A 168 0.13 3.17 3.03
C PHE A 168 0.93 2.75 1.80
N GLY A 169 0.32 2.05 0.85
CA GLY A 169 0.98 1.59 -0.37
C GLY A 169 2.04 0.52 -0.11
N LEU A 170 1.84 -0.32 0.91
CA LEU A 170 2.73 -1.40 1.30
C LEU A 170 2.31 -2.72 0.66
N GLY A 171 3.26 -3.51 0.19
CA GLY A 171 3.03 -4.88 -0.28
C GLY A 171 2.67 -5.80 0.89
N ASP A 172 3.45 -5.74 1.97
CA ASP A 172 3.22 -6.46 3.22
C ASP A 172 3.78 -5.68 4.44
N LEU A 173 3.62 -6.24 5.64
CA LEU A 173 4.06 -5.60 6.88
C LEU A 173 5.57 -5.53 7.06
N SER A 174 6.34 -6.35 6.36
CA SER A 174 7.80 -6.34 6.43
C SER A 174 8.42 -5.10 5.77
N GLU A 175 7.65 -4.40 4.96
CA GLU A 175 8.06 -3.12 4.36
C GLU A 175 7.94 -1.93 5.33
N LEU A 176 7.39 -2.14 6.54
CA LEU A 176 7.42 -1.11 7.58
C LEU A 176 8.86 -0.93 8.07
N PRO A 177 9.34 0.33 8.20
CA PRO A 177 10.66 0.58 8.75
C PRO A 177 10.79 -0.01 10.15
N SER A 178 11.96 -0.52 10.52
CA SER A 178 12.24 -0.94 11.88
C SER A 178 12.20 0.26 12.84
N LEU A 179 12.10 -0.01 14.16
CA LEU A 179 12.14 1.08 15.13
C LEU A 179 13.49 1.80 15.14
N GLU A 180 14.57 1.10 14.80
CA GLU A 180 15.91 1.65 14.67
C GLU A 180 15.99 2.59 13.46
N GLU A 181 15.56 2.15 12.29
CA GLU A 181 15.47 2.98 11.07
C GLU A 181 14.60 4.23 11.29
N LEU A 182 13.47 4.10 12.01
CA LEU A 182 12.65 5.26 12.35
C LEU A 182 13.41 6.27 13.21
N THR A 183 14.17 5.81 14.20
CA THR A 183 14.97 6.69 15.06
C THR A 183 16.01 7.44 14.24
N GLU A 184 16.74 6.75 13.35
CA GLU A 184 17.71 7.36 12.43
C GLU A 184 17.06 8.42 11.53
N MET A 185 15.89 8.10 10.94
CA MET A 185 15.14 9.05 10.10
C MET A 185 14.70 10.33 10.84
N PHE A 186 14.42 10.24 12.14
CA PHE A 186 14.10 11.41 12.96
C PHE A 186 15.35 12.22 13.33
N GLU A 187 16.45 11.57 13.66
CA GLU A 187 17.73 12.23 13.97
C GLU A 187 18.29 12.98 12.75
N GLU A 188 18.20 12.41 11.56
CA GLU A 188 18.59 13.11 10.31
C GLU A 188 17.75 14.37 10.03
N LYS A 189 16.46 14.37 10.38
CA LYS A 189 15.58 15.54 10.18
C LYS A 189 15.78 16.62 11.23
N GLU A 190 16.28 16.30 12.41
CA GLU A 190 16.58 17.26 13.49
C GLU A 190 17.97 17.90 13.33
N GLN A 191 18.84 17.41 12.43
CA GLN A 191 20.09 18.10 12.10
C GLN A 191 19.79 19.25 11.11
N PRO A 192 19.76 20.52 11.56
CA PRO A 192 19.69 21.64 10.62
C PRO A 192 20.96 21.59 9.77
N SER A 193 20.79 21.75 8.45
CA SER A 193 21.90 21.88 7.53
C SER A 193 22.77 23.08 7.95
N LEU A 194 23.84 22.81 8.67
CA LEU A 194 24.81 23.81 9.15
C LEU A 194 25.80 24.23 8.05
N PHE A 195 25.40 24.17 6.78
CA PHE A 195 26.19 24.70 5.68
C PHE A 195 25.28 25.35 4.63
N GLN A 196 25.04 26.62 4.80
CA GLN A 196 24.92 27.59 3.71
C GLN A 196 25.97 28.69 3.89
#